data_205bb0e5b5ca21cbfeeac1c93d2eeeda
#
_entry.id   205bb0e5b5ca21cbfeeac1c93d2eeeda
#
_cell.length_a   1.000
_cell.length_b   1.000
_cell.length_c   1.000
_cell.angle_alpha   90.00
_cell.angle_beta   90.00
_cell.angle_gamma   90.00
#
_symmetry.space_group_name_H-M   'P 1'
#
loop_
_entity.id
_entity.type
_entity.pdbx_description
1 polymer ?
#
loop_
_entity_poly.entity_id
_entity_poly.type
_entity_poly.pdbx_seq_one_letter_code
_entity_poly.pdbx_strand_id
1 'polypeptide(L)'
;SLVNPSGVAACRSSGRLAVAHDGKKRIHVFGPSGSCLQRFGERGEAGNDIKYPLDVAVTSDGHVVVTDGGDRSVKAFDFEGRGVLAVREGFRLPWGLDATPEDEVILTDSEAGALYRLTADFTEGKLKKCQMIRSRLVSPRGVAVSQSSGAVAVIEHLKAQGPSSGSTRVKIFSAEMDLLGQTDSFGLNLVFPSKIYTTAVAFDREGRVVVTDVCSQAVICLGKPEEFPIFNPLVSHGLSYPVGLTYTANNSLVVLDSGDHSVKIYSST
;
A
#
# COMPACT_ATOMS: atom_id res chain seq x y z
N SER A 1 1.05 -17.97 -11.68
CA SER A 1 2.26 -17.18 -11.44
C SER A 1 1.97 -15.69 -11.50
N LEU A 2 2.66 -14.89 -10.70
CA LEU A 2 2.54 -13.44 -10.67
C LEU A 2 3.43 -12.82 -11.75
N VAL A 3 2.97 -11.68 -12.33
CA VAL A 3 3.71 -10.92 -13.33
C VAL A 3 3.78 -9.47 -12.86
N ASN A 4 4.98 -8.97 -12.60
CA ASN A 4 5.21 -7.60 -12.13
C ASN A 4 4.22 -7.16 -11.05
N PRO A 5 4.20 -7.85 -9.89
CA PRO A 5 3.24 -7.51 -8.84
C PRO A 5 3.46 -6.09 -8.31
N SER A 6 2.36 -5.41 -7.97
CA SER A 6 2.37 -3.99 -7.60
C SER A 6 1.81 -3.71 -6.21
N GLY A 7 0.99 -4.59 -5.65
CA GLY A 7 0.40 -4.35 -4.34
C GLY A 7 -0.04 -5.63 -3.65
N VAL A 8 -0.03 -5.61 -2.33
CA VAL A 8 -0.47 -6.73 -1.49
C VAL A 8 -1.21 -6.19 -0.28
N ALA A 9 -2.29 -6.87 0.10
CA ALA A 9 -3.05 -6.52 1.30
C ALA A 9 -3.58 -7.79 1.97
N ALA A 10 -3.72 -7.73 3.28
CA ALA A 10 -4.23 -8.84 4.10
C ALA A 10 -5.62 -8.51 4.64
N CYS A 11 -6.51 -9.48 4.58
CA CYS A 11 -7.80 -9.40 5.25
C CYS A 11 -7.65 -9.90 6.69
N ARG A 12 -7.93 -9.02 7.65
CA ARG A 12 -7.74 -9.35 9.07
C ARG A 12 -8.72 -10.38 9.58
N SER A 13 -9.95 -10.38 9.06
CA SER A 13 -10.98 -11.30 9.52
C SER A 13 -10.81 -12.72 8.97
N SER A 14 -10.28 -12.88 7.75
CA SER A 14 -10.19 -14.19 7.08
C SER A 14 -8.76 -14.70 6.88
N GLY A 15 -7.74 -13.86 7.05
CA GLY A 15 -6.35 -14.21 6.76
C GLY A 15 -6.03 -14.32 5.28
N ARG A 16 -6.96 -13.96 4.40
CA ARG A 16 -6.72 -13.98 2.95
C ARG A 16 -5.81 -12.85 2.54
N LEU A 17 -5.00 -13.09 1.51
CA LEU A 17 -4.14 -12.08 0.90
C LEU A 17 -4.66 -11.77 -0.49
N ALA A 18 -4.76 -10.49 -0.82
CA ALA A 18 -5.01 -10.02 -2.18
C ALA A 18 -3.73 -9.44 -2.76
N VAL A 19 -3.41 -9.83 -3.99
CA VAL A 19 -2.23 -9.36 -4.72
C VAL A 19 -2.65 -8.79 -6.05
N ALA A 20 -2.23 -7.55 -6.33
CA ALA A 20 -2.40 -6.92 -7.63
C ALA A 20 -1.14 -7.16 -8.47
N HIS A 21 -1.31 -7.50 -9.74
CA HIS A 21 -0.19 -7.74 -10.67
C HIS A 21 -0.59 -7.43 -12.11
N ASP A 22 0.39 -7.50 -13.02
CA ASP A 22 0.20 -7.14 -14.43
C ASP A 22 -0.21 -8.32 -15.33
N GLY A 23 -0.70 -9.41 -14.75
CA GLY A 23 -1.18 -10.56 -15.49
C GLY A 23 -2.59 -10.35 -16.04
N LYS A 24 -3.09 -11.32 -16.81
CA LYS A 24 -4.41 -11.27 -17.48
C LYS A 24 -5.55 -11.15 -16.47
N LYS A 25 -5.49 -11.86 -15.36
CA LYS A 25 -6.34 -11.68 -14.19
C LYS A 25 -5.56 -10.81 -13.19
N ARG A 26 -5.96 -9.56 -13.03
CA ARG A 26 -5.19 -8.55 -12.31
C ARG A 26 -5.09 -8.78 -10.80
N ILE A 27 -6.04 -9.50 -10.22
CA ILE A 27 -6.09 -9.76 -8.79
C ILE A 27 -6.05 -11.26 -8.53
N HIS A 28 -5.14 -11.68 -7.65
CA HIS A 28 -5.12 -13.02 -7.09
C HIS A 28 -5.42 -12.95 -5.60
N VAL A 29 -6.30 -13.82 -5.12
CA VAL A 29 -6.61 -13.97 -3.70
C VAL A 29 -6.07 -15.30 -3.22
N PHE A 30 -5.24 -15.25 -2.19
CA PHE A 30 -4.65 -16.44 -1.56
C PHE A 30 -5.26 -16.68 -0.20
N GLY A 31 -5.49 -17.94 0.15
CA GLY A 31 -5.89 -18.33 1.49
C GLY A 31 -4.74 -18.32 2.48
N PRO A 32 -5.04 -18.50 3.78
CA PRO A 32 -4.01 -18.52 4.83
C PRO A 32 -2.94 -19.59 4.63
N SER A 33 -3.26 -20.69 3.94
CA SER A 33 -2.34 -21.76 3.62
C SER A 33 -1.46 -21.50 2.40
N GLY A 34 -1.66 -20.35 1.70
CA GLY A 34 -0.92 -20.01 0.50
C GLY A 34 -1.53 -20.51 -0.79
N SER A 35 -2.66 -21.24 -0.74
CA SER A 35 -3.36 -21.69 -1.96
C SER A 35 -4.08 -20.54 -2.64
N CYS A 36 -4.06 -20.50 -3.98
CA CYS A 36 -4.80 -19.53 -4.74
C CYS A 36 -6.30 -19.88 -4.74
N LEU A 37 -7.12 -19.04 -4.11
CA LEU A 37 -8.56 -19.26 -3.97
C LEU A 37 -9.35 -18.67 -5.12
N GLN A 38 -8.92 -17.52 -5.65
CA GLN A 38 -9.66 -16.80 -6.68
C GLN A 38 -8.74 -15.91 -7.51
N ARG A 39 -9.10 -15.73 -8.79
CA ARG A 39 -8.45 -14.79 -9.70
C ARG A 39 -9.51 -14.01 -10.42
N PHE A 40 -9.40 -12.69 -10.47
CA PHE A 40 -10.37 -11.84 -11.12
C PHE A 40 -9.77 -10.51 -11.56
N GLY A 41 -10.62 -9.63 -12.09
CA GLY A 41 -10.18 -8.34 -12.60
C GLY A 41 -9.51 -8.50 -13.96
N GLU A 42 -10.30 -8.81 -15.01
CA GLU A 42 -9.78 -9.00 -16.36
C GLU A 42 -9.03 -7.74 -16.84
N ARG A 43 -7.95 -7.98 -17.58
CA ARG A 43 -7.28 -6.89 -18.30
C ARG A 43 -8.23 -6.31 -19.34
N GLY A 44 -8.56 -5.02 -19.27
CA GLY A 44 -9.43 -4.40 -20.25
C GLY A 44 -10.02 -3.08 -19.77
N GLU A 45 -11.04 -2.62 -20.52
CA GLU A 45 -11.67 -1.32 -20.33
C GLU A 45 -13.16 -1.41 -19.97
N ALA A 46 -13.73 -2.62 -19.91
CA ALA A 46 -15.12 -2.81 -19.50
C ALA A 46 -15.30 -2.53 -18.01
N GLY A 47 -16.54 -2.38 -17.54
CA GLY A 47 -16.88 -1.85 -16.22
C GLY A 47 -16.17 -2.50 -15.03
N ASN A 48 -16.01 -3.83 -15.04
CA ASN A 48 -15.34 -4.57 -13.98
C ASN A 48 -13.89 -4.96 -14.33
N ASP A 49 -13.41 -4.50 -15.48
CA ASP A 49 -12.03 -4.76 -15.89
C ASP A 49 -11.08 -3.81 -15.17
N ILE A 50 -9.83 -4.22 -15.04
CA ILE A 50 -8.76 -3.41 -14.48
C ILE A 50 -7.75 -3.14 -15.58
N LYS A 51 -7.55 -1.86 -15.91
CA LYS A 51 -6.62 -1.46 -16.97
C LYS A 51 -5.17 -1.53 -16.50
N TYR A 52 -4.87 -0.91 -15.36
CA TYR A 52 -3.53 -0.92 -14.79
C TYR A 52 -3.57 -0.80 -13.26
N PRO A 53 -3.48 -1.91 -12.53
CA PRO A 53 -3.55 -1.88 -11.07
C PRO A 53 -2.26 -1.33 -10.49
N LEU A 54 -2.36 -0.35 -9.58
CA LEU A 54 -1.20 0.21 -8.89
C LEU A 54 -1.07 -0.33 -7.47
N ASP A 55 -2.18 -0.49 -6.76
CA ASP A 55 -2.16 -1.00 -5.39
C ASP A 55 -3.51 -1.65 -5.05
N VAL A 56 -3.55 -2.33 -3.92
CA VAL A 56 -4.73 -3.06 -3.45
C VAL A 56 -4.86 -2.91 -1.93
N ALA A 57 -6.09 -2.81 -1.46
CA ALA A 57 -6.45 -2.87 -0.04
C ALA A 57 -7.59 -3.86 0.16
N VAL A 58 -7.75 -4.35 1.38
CA VAL A 58 -8.82 -5.28 1.73
C VAL A 58 -9.53 -4.75 2.97
N THR A 59 -10.85 -4.64 2.89
CA THR A 59 -11.68 -4.26 4.03
C THR A 59 -11.97 -5.46 4.92
N SER A 60 -12.31 -5.23 6.18
CA SER A 60 -12.59 -6.31 7.12
C SER A 60 -13.88 -7.07 6.78
N ASP A 61 -14.79 -6.44 6.04
CA ASP A 61 -16.04 -7.07 5.57
C ASP A 61 -15.88 -7.86 4.26
N GLY A 62 -14.64 -8.01 3.76
CA GLY A 62 -14.36 -8.91 2.65
C GLY A 62 -14.44 -8.30 1.27
N HIS A 63 -14.04 -7.05 1.11
CA HIS A 63 -13.96 -6.39 -0.19
C HIS A 63 -12.52 -6.07 -0.56
N VAL A 64 -12.21 -6.25 -1.83
CA VAL A 64 -10.90 -5.93 -2.41
C VAL A 64 -11.03 -4.62 -3.17
N VAL A 65 -10.24 -3.62 -2.78
CA VAL A 65 -10.29 -2.29 -3.37
C VAL A 65 -8.96 -2.03 -4.09
N VAL A 66 -9.06 -1.58 -5.34
CA VAL A 66 -7.91 -1.46 -6.25
C VAL A 66 -7.85 -0.03 -6.79
N THR A 67 -6.67 0.56 -6.81
CA THR A 67 -6.42 1.77 -7.59
C THR A 67 -6.03 1.38 -9.01
N ASP A 68 -6.78 1.91 -9.98
CA ASP A 68 -6.53 1.69 -11.40
C ASP A 68 -5.97 2.97 -12.01
N GLY A 69 -4.65 2.97 -12.25
CA GLY A 69 -3.97 4.12 -12.84
C GLY A 69 -4.25 4.28 -14.33
N GLY A 70 -4.77 3.25 -14.99
CA GLY A 70 -5.07 3.29 -16.42
C GLY A 70 -6.30 4.11 -16.76
N ASP A 71 -7.36 4.03 -15.96
CA ASP A 71 -8.58 4.81 -16.16
C ASP A 71 -8.85 5.82 -15.02
N ARG A 72 -7.89 5.97 -14.10
CA ARG A 72 -7.94 6.94 -13.00
C ARG A 72 -9.11 6.72 -12.06
N SER A 73 -9.35 5.48 -11.70
CA SER A 73 -10.47 5.09 -10.86
C SER A 73 -10.03 4.27 -9.65
N VAL A 74 -10.96 4.13 -8.70
CA VAL A 74 -10.87 3.16 -7.61
C VAL A 74 -12.00 2.17 -7.81
N LYS A 75 -11.66 0.88 -7.83
CA LYS A 75 -12.61 -0.20 -8.09
C LYS A 75 -12.67 -1.16 -6.92
N ALA A 76 -13.86 -1.57 -6.53
CA ALA A 76 -14.05 -2.51 -5.44
C ALA A 76 -14.75 -3.78 -5.94
N PHE A 77 -14.33 -4.90 -5.38
CA PHE A 77 -14.83 -6.25 -5.72
C PHE A 77 -15.11 -7.01 -4.43
N ASP A 78 -16.03 -7.96 -4.48
CA ASP A 78 -16.10 -8.98 -3.42
C ASP A 78 -15.02 -10.04 -3.63
N PHE A 79 -14.89 -11.01 -2.72
CA PHE A 79 -13.85 -12.04 -2.83
C PHE A 79 -14.14 -13.06 -3.95
N GLU A 80 -15.34 -13.11 -4.48
CA GLU A 80 -15.68 -13.92 -5.65
C GLU A 80 -15.36 -13.22 -6.97
N GLY A 81 -14.93 -11.96 -6.90
CA GLY A 81 -14.52 -11.19 -8.08
C GLY A 81 -15.66 -10.41 -8.74
N ARG A 82 -16.80 -10.29 -8.08
CA ARG A 82 -17.87 -9.43 -8.57
C ARG A 82 -17.54 -7.97 -8.29
N GLY A 83 -17.59 -7.11 -9.31
CA GLY A 83 -17.44 -5.68 -9.14
C GLY A 83 -18.65 -5.09 -8.42
N VAL A 84 -18.38 -4.34 -7.34
CA VAL A 84 -19.44 -3.74 -6.53
C VAL A 84 -19.49 -2.23 -6.65
N LEU A 85 -18.35 -1.58 -6.95
CA LEU A 85 -18.27 -0.12 -7.00
C LEU A 85 -17.10 0.31 -7.88
N ALA A 86 -17.30 1.40 -8.65
CA ALA A 86 -16.23 2.10 -9.34
C ALA A 86 -16.37 3.60 -9.05
N VAL A 87 -15.29 4.23 -8.60
CA VAL A 87 -15.26 5.63 -8.19
C VAL A 87 -14.34 6.41 -9.11
N ARG A 88 -14.85 7.48 -9.72
CA ARG A 88 -14.13 8.34 -10.66
C ARG A 88 -14.33 9.81 -10.30
N GLU A 89 -13.93 10.20 -9.09
CA GLU A 89 -14.13 11.54 -8.52
C GLU A 89 -13.13 12.58 -9.03
N GLY A 90 -12.69 12.45 -10.28
CA GLY A 90 -11.73 13.39 -10.84
C GLY A 90 -10.30 13.16 -10.38
N PHE A 91 -9.95 11.97 -9.96
CA PHE A 91 -8.58 11.61 -9.62
C PHE A 91 -7.65 11.83 -10.81
N ARG A 92 -6.48 12.39 -10.56
CA ARG A 92 -5.46 12.58 -11.59
C ARG A 92 -4.58 11.34 -11.75
N LEU A 93 -4.16 10.75 -10.63
CA LEU A 93 -3.43 9.48 -10.62
C LEU A 93 -3.58 8.82 -9.25
N PRO A 94 -4.67 8.09 -9.00
CA PRO A 94 -4.82 7.32 -7.77
C PRO A 94 -3.74 6.23 -7.72
N TRP A 95 -2.99 6.15 -6.62
CA TRP A 95 -1.84 5.26 -6.56
C TRP A 95 -1.92 4.27 -5.42
N GLY A 96 -1.57 4.69 -4.19
CA GLY A 96 -1.59 3.83 -3.03
C GLY A 96 -2.89 3.93 -2.26
N LEU A 97 -3.27 2.86 -1.58
CA LEU A 97 -4.45 2.88 -0.71
C LEU A 97 -4.29 1.88 0.43
N ASP A 98 -5.00 2.14 1.51
CA ASP A 98 -5.12 1.21 2.63
C ASP A 98 -6.46 1.42 3.34
N ALA A 99 -6.96 0.37 3.98
CA ALA A 99 -8.21 0.42 4.72
C ALA A 99 -8.00 0.89 6.16
N THR A 100 -8.92 1.70 6.66
CA THR A 100 -8.94 2.12 8.06
C THR A 100 -9.60 1.05 8.94
N PRO A 101 -9.47 1.15 10.27
CA PRO A 101 -10.20 0.25 11.17
C PRO A 101 -11.72 0.27 10.99
N GLU A 102 -12.28 1.37 10.48
CA GLU A 102 -13.70 1.55 10.22
C GLU A 102 -14.11 1.17 8.79
N ASP A 103 -13.23 0.49 8.04
CA ASP A 103 -13.43 0.09 6.64
C ASP A 103 -13.65 1.26 5.67
N GLU A 104 -13.17 2.44 6.01
CA GLU A 104 -12.95 3.50 5.05
C GLU A 104 -11.63 3.24 4.31
N VAL A 105 -11.41 3.94 3.21
CA VAL A 105 -10.19 3.81 2.42
C VAL A 105 -9.47 5.15 2.35
N ILE A 106 -8.21 5.15 2.75
CA ILE A 106 -7.30 6.29 2.54
C ILE A 106 -6.53 6.01 1.25
N LEU A 107 -6.49 6.97 0.35
CA LEU A 107 -5.76 6.81 -0.91
C LEU A 107 -4.96 8.05 -1.26
N THR A 108 -3.87 7.84 -1.98
CA THR A 108 -3.03 8.91 -2.52
C THR A 108 -3.43 9.22 -3.96
N ASP A 109 -3.38 10.50 -4.31
CA ASP A 109 -3.37 10.94 -5.70
C ASP A 109 -2.00 11.54 -5.99
N SER A 110 -1.20 10.81 -6.75
CA SER A 110 0.21 11.14 -6.96
C SER A 110 0.40 12.42 -7.76
N GLU A 111 -0.44 12.67 -8.75
CA GLU A 111 -0.35 13.90 -9.56
C GLU A 111 -0.99 15.11 -8.86
N ALA A 112 -2.09 14.91 -8.14
CA ALA A 112 -2.75 15.98 -7.42
C ALA A 112 -2.01 16.38 -6.13
N GLY A 113 -1.10 15.53 -5.64
CA GLY A 113 -0.41 15.79 -4.37
C GLY A 113 -1.32 15.72 -3.17
N ALA A 114 -2.25 14.78 -3.14
CA ALA A 114 -3.34 14.76 -2.17
C ALA A 114 -3.53 13.39 -1.54
N LEU A 115 -4.12 13.40 -0.33
CA LEU A 115 -4.74 12.24 0.30
C LEU A 115 -6.26 12.42 0.30
N TYR A 116 -6.96 11.35 0.00
CA TYR A 116 -8.41 11.30 0.08
C TYR A 116 -8.86 10.24 1.08
N ARG A 117 -9.97 10.52 1.76
CA ARG A 117 -10.72 9.53 2.53
C ARG A 117 -11.98 9.20 1.75
N LEU A 118 -12.15 7.93 1.43
CA LEU A 118 -13.29 7.41 0.69
C LEU A 118 -14.13 6.58 1.64
N THR A 119 -15.37 7.01 1.85
CA THR A 119 -16.35 6.31 2.67
C THR A 119 -17.41 5.73 1.76
N ALA A 120 -17.60 4.41 1.82
CA ALA A 120 -18.54 3.72 0.96
C ALA A 120 -19.19 2.57 1.71
N ASP A 121 -20.39 2.21 1.26
CA ASP A 121 -21.01 0.93 1.58
C ASP A 121 -20.65 -0.04 0.46
N PHE A 122 -19.64 -0.87 0.66
CA PHE A 122 -19.18 -1.79 -0.37
C PHE A 122 -20.15 -2.95 -0.59
N THR A 123 -20.91 -3.33 0.43
CA THR A 123 -21.93 -4.38 0.28
C THR A 123 -23.05 -3.93 -0.65
N GLU A 124 -23.51 -2.68 -0.53
CA GLU A 124 -24.53 -2.10 -1.41
C GLU A 124 -23.95 -1.47 -2.68
N GLY A 125 -22.63 -1.29 -2.76
CA GLY A 125 -21.98 -0.67 -3.90
C GLY A 125 -22.25 0.83 -4.01
N LYS A 126 -22.31 1.55 -2.89
CA LYS A 126 -22.63 2.97 -2.85
C LYS A 126 -21.51 3.78 -2.23
N LEU A 127 -21.03 4.77 -2.99
CA LEU A 127 -20.14 5.80 -2.46
C LEU A 127 -20.95 6.76 -1.58
N LYS A 128 -20.51 6.96 -0.35
CA LYS A 128 -21.11 7.92 0.59
C LYS A 128 -20.40 9.26 0.54
N LYS A 129 -19.06 9.26 0.53
CA LYS A 129 -18.26 10.47 0.59
C LYS A 129 -16.86 10.21 0.04
N CYS A 130 -16.33 11.18 -0.69
CA CYS A 130 -14.91 11.20 -1.08
C CYS A 130 -14.37 12.58 -0.71
N GLN A 131 -13.45 12.65 0.25
CA GLN A 131 -13.00 13.90 0.84
C GLN A 131 -11.49 14.00 0.79
N MET A 132 -10.98 15.14 0.29
CA MET A 132 -9.55 15.47 0.40
C MET A 132 -9.24 15.79 1.87
N ILE A 133 -8.33 15.02 2.48
CA ILE A 133 -7.96 15.21 3.88
C ILE A 133 -6.57 15.81 4.06
N ARG A 134 -5.77 15.84 3.00
CA ARG A 134 -4.47 16.48 3.00
C ARG A 134 -4.09 16.86 1.58
N SER A 135 -3.41 18.00 1.42
CA SER A 135 -2.91 18.49 0.13
C SER A 135 -1.44 18.90 0.23
N ARG A 136 -0.86 19.37 -0.87
CA ARG A 136 0.52 19.84 -0.96
C ARG A 136 1.56 18.78 -0.64
N LEU A 137 1.22 17.53 -0.93
CA LEU A 137 2.18 16.43 -0.89
C LEU A 137 2.93 16.35 -2.21
N VAL A 138 4.14 15.80 -2.17
CA VAL A 138 4.99 15.70 -3.34
C VAL A 138 4.92 14.27 -3.88
N SER A 139 4.22 14.09 -5.00
CA SER A 139 4.07 12.77 -5.64
C SER A 139 3.84 11.65 -4.62
N PRO A 140 2.77 11.74 -3.79
CA PRO A 140 2.50 10.70 -2.80
C PRO A 140 2.12 9.40 -3.52
N ARG A 141 2.65 8.28 -3.06
CA ARG A 141 2.38 6.97 -3.65
C ARG A 141 1.99 5.98 -2.56
N GLY A 142 2.91 5.24 -1.96
CA GLY A 142 2.58 4.30 -0.91
C GLY A 142 1.93 4.94 0.31
N VAL A 143 0.93 4.28 0.88
CA VAL A 143 0.23 4.73 2.07
C VAL A 143 -0.15 3.52 2.94
N ALA A 144 -0.11 3.70 4.25
CA ALA A 144 -0.55 2.70 5.21
C ALA A 144 -1.30 3.37 6.36
N VAL A 145 -2.26 2.66 6.93
CA VAL A 145 -3.04 3.12 8.08
C VAL A 145 -2.79 2.18 9.25
N SER A 146 -2.44 2.75 10.39
CA SER A 146 -2.30 1.99 11.64
C SER A 146 -3.66 1.55 12.15
N GLN A 147 -3.82 0.27 12.38
CA GLN A 147 -5.08 -0.28 12.85
C GLN A 147 -5.27 -0.09 14.35
N SER A 148 -4.20 0.23 15.07
CA SER A 148 -4.28 0.50 16.51
C SER A 148 -4.56 1.97 16.80
N SER A 149 -4.06 2.92 16.00
CA SER A 149 -4.16 4.36 16.29
C SER A 149 -4.87 5.17 15.21
N GLY A 150 -5.04 4.63 14.01
CA GLY A 150 -5.52 5.39 12.85
C GLY A 150 -4.47 6.32 12.24
N ALA A 151 -3.24 6.30 12.71
CA ALA A 151 -2.15 7.07 12.11
C ALA A 151 -1.92 6.66 10.66
N VAL A 152 -1.47 7.59 9.84
CA VAL A 152 -1.28 7.39 8.40
C VAL A 152 0.16 7.68 8.03
N ALA A 153 0.80 6.72 7.35
CA ALA A 153 2.14 6.89 6.80
C ALA A 153 2.06 7.01 5.28
N VAL A 154 2.76 7.99 4.72
CA VAL A 154 2.75 8.28 3.28
C VAL A 154 4.17 8.35 2.77
N ILE A 155 4.42 7.74 1.61
CA ILE A 155 5.69 7.86 0.90
C ILE A 155 5.54 8.92 -0.18
N GLU A 156 6.35 9.97 -0.09
CA GLU A 156 6.49 10.98 -1.14
C GLU A 156 7.69 10.64 -2.02
N HIS A 157 7.57 10.92 -3.32
CA HIS A 157 8.65 10.76 -4.28
C HIS A 157 9.17 12.12 -4.70
N LEU A 158 10.40 12.42 -4.32
CA LEU A 158 11.04 13.70 -4.59
C LEU A 158 11.78 13.64 -5.93
N LYS A 159 11.63 14.69 -6.75
CA LYS A 159 12.31 14.74 -8.04
C LYS A 159 13.82 14.81 -7.86
N ALA A 160 14.54 14.13 -8.77
CA ALA A 160 15.99 14.24 -8.82
C ALA A 160 16.39 15.68 -9.14
N GLN A 161 17.37 16.20 -8.40
CA GLN A 161 18.04 17.45 -8.74
C GLN A 161 19.39 17.10 -9.37
N GLY A 162 19.53 17.39 -10.67
CA GLY A 162 20.75 17.08 -11.42
C GLY A 162 20.84 15.59 -11.83
N PRO A 163 22.05 15.04 -11.98
CA PRO A 163 22.25 13.66 -12.44
C PRO A 163 21.98 12.60 -11.39
N SER A 164 21.65 12.97 -10.15
CA SER A 164 21.32 11.99 -9.11
C SER A 164 19.89 11.45 -9.30
N SER A 165 19.68 10.17 -8.98
CA SER A 165 18.37 9.56 -8.96
C SER A 165 17.47 10.24 -7.92
N GLY A 166 16.15 10.20 -8.12
CA GLY A 166 15.16 10.71 -7.17
C GLY A 166 15.30 10.07 -5.80
N SER A 167 14.68 10.70 -4.80
CA SER A 167 14.66 10.22 -3.41
C SER A 167 13.23 10.07 -2.93
N THR A 168 13.07 9.42 -1.79
CA THR A 168 11.77 9.23 -1.14
C THR A 168 11.78 9.83 0.25
N ARG A 169 10.59 10.21 0.73
CA ARG A 169 10.36 10.73 2.06
C ARG A 169 9.17 10.03 2.66
N VAL A 170 9.27 9.67 3.94
CA VAL A 170 8.15 9.09 4.68
C VAL A 170 7.61 10.15 5.63
N LYS A 171 6.32 10.45 5.53
CA LYS A 171 5.60 11.33 6.44
C LYS A 171 4.61 10.54 7.26
N ILE A 172 4.53 10.84 8.55
CA ILE A 172 3.59 10.22 9.48
C ILE A 172 2.61 11.29 9.96
N PHE A 173 1.32 11.03 9.78
CA PHE A 173 0.24 11.87 10.25
C PHE A 173 -0.56 11.15 11.34
N SER A 174 -1.12 11.94 12.28
CA SER A 174 -2.11 11.42 13.21
C SER A 174 -3.40 11.05 12.48
N ALA A 175 -4.33 10.41 13.18
CA ALA A 175 -5.66 10.12 12.62
C ALA A 175 -6.41 11.41 12.22
N GLU A 176 -6.08 12.53 12.83
CA GLU A 176 -6.65 13.86 12.55
C GLU A 176 -5.85 14.63 11.50
N MET A 177 -4.87 14.01 10.87
CA MET A 177 -4.01 14.59 9.82
C MET A 177 -3.05 15.67 10.29
N ASP A 178 -2.64 15.63 11.55
CA ASP A 178 -1.53 16.44 12.04
C ASP A 178 -0.21 15.74 11.72
N LEU A 179 0.78 16.48 11.23
CA LEU A 179 2.10 15.94 10.93
C LEU A 179 2.83 15.59 12.22
N LEU A 180 3.09 14.30 12.44
CA LEU A 180 3.82 13.81 13.64
C LEU A 180 5.32 13.70 13.40
N GLY A 181 5.75 13.42 12.19
CA GLY A 181 7.15 13.27 11.86
C GLY A 181 7.38 13.01 10.38
N GLN A 182 8.60 13.21 9.96
CA GLN A 182 9.03 12.87 8.61
C GLN A 182 10.49 12.49 8.58
N THR A 183 10.87 11.64 7.65
CA THR A 183 12.26 11.34 7.36
C THR A 183 12.43 11.11 5.86
N ASP A 184 13.51 11.62 5.31
CA ASP A 184 13.90 11.33 3.94
C ASP A 184 15.10 10.39 3.93
N SER A 185 15.51 9.96 2.74
CA SER A 185 16.67 9.10 2.58
C SER A 185 17.95 9.75 3.08
N PHE A 186 17.98 11.08 3.19
CA PHE A 186 19.13 11.82 3.65
C PHE A 186 19.30 11.74 5.18
N GLY A 187 18.21 11.84 5.93
CA GLY A 187 18.24 11.70 7.39
C GLY A 187 18.76 10.34 7.85
N LEU A 188 18.46 9.28 7.09
CA LEU A 188 18.94 7.93 7.38
C LEU A 188 20.41 7.74 6.96
N ASN A 189 20.95 8.58 6.09
CA ASN A 189 22.35 8.53 5.67
C ASN A 189 23.35 8.86 6.79
N LEU A 190 22.91 9.49 7.87
CA LEU A 190 23.76 9.70 9.06
C LEU A 190 24.08 8.37 9.75
N VAL A 191 23.21 7.37 9.60
CA VAL A 191 23.38 6.05 10.17
C VAL A 191 23.92 5.06 9.12
N PHE A 192 23.56 5.27 7.86
CA PHE A 192 23.97 4.43 6.74
C PHE A 192 24.57 5.27 5.62
N PRO A 193 25.72 4.85 5.08
CA PRO A 193 26.39 5.60 4.00
C PRO A 193 25.69 5.44 2.64
N SER A 194 24.71 4.56 2.51
CA SER A 194 24.00 4.31 1.25
C SER A 194 22.62 4.97 1.26
N LYS A 195 22.20 5.41 0.08
CA LYS A 195 20.89 6.02 -0.15
C LYS A 195 19.79 4.97 0.01
N ILE A 196 18.72 5.32 0.74
CA ILE A 196 17.54 4.49 0.91
C ILE A 196 16.47 4.93 -0.09
N TYR A 197 15.86 3.97 -0.78
CA TYR A 197 14.74 4.21 -1.68
C TYR A 197 13.56 3.34 -1.25
N THR A 198 12.51 3.99 -0.75
CA THR A 198 11.34 3.33 -0.15
C THR A 198 10.22 3.24 -1.17
N THR A 199 9.69 2.04 -1.38
CA THR A 199 8.60 1.78 -2.33
C THR A 199 7.30 1.39 -1.63
N ALA A 200 7.36 0.88 -0.42
CA ALA A 200 6.19 0.43 0.32
C ALA A 200 6.33 0.71 1.81
N VAL A 201 5.19 0.88 2.47
CA VAL A 201 5.10 1.15 3.89
C VAL A 201 3.95 0.33 4.49
N ALA A 202 4.12 -0.08 5.74
CA ALA A 202 3.08 -0.75 6.51
C ALA A 202 3.23 -0.37 7.99
N PHE A 203 2.19 -0.63 8.77
CA PHE A 203 2.26 -0.61 10.23
C PHE A 203 2.16 -2.03 10.77
N ASP A 204 2.96 -2.36 11.76
CA ASP A 204 2.78 -3.62 12.47
C ASP A 204 1.65 -3.50 13.51
N ARG A 205 1.38 -4.57 14.23
CA ARG A 205 0.28 -4.61 15.21
C ARG A 205 0.44 -3.59 16.33
N GLU A 206 1.67 -3.27 16.70
CA GLU A 206 1.97 -2.27 17.74
C GLU A 206 2.01 -0.83 17.22
N GLY A 207 1.76 -0.62 15.92
CA GLY A 207 1.78 0.72 15.33
C GLY A 207 3.17 1.21 14.97
N ARG A 208 4.16 0.33 14.78
CA ARG A 208 5.48 0.68 14.27
C ARG A 208 5.44 0.80 12.76
N VAL A 209 6.13 1.79 12.25
CA VAL A 209 6.26 2.04 10.80
C VAL A 209 7.32 1.11 10.25
N VAL A 210 6.98 0.39 9.18
CA VAL A 210 7.88 -0.54 8.51
C VAL A 210 7.92 -0.19 7.03
N VAL A 211 9.12 -0.12 6.46
CA VAL A 211 9.32 0.29 5.06
C VAL A 211 10.24 -0.69 4.33
N THR A 212 10.10 -0.71 3.00
CA THR A 212 11.06 -1.36 2.12
C THR A 212 12.23 -0.43 1.82
N ASP A 213 13.41 -1.00 1.61
CA ASP A 213 14.54 -0.31 0.98
C ASP A 213 15.00 -1.15 -0.22
N VAL A 214 14.77 -0.67 -1.43
CA VAL A 214 15.18 -1.39 -2.64
C VAL A 214 16.67 -1.30 -2.89
N CYS A 215 17.35 -0.28 -2.38
CA CYS A 215 18.81 -0.13 -2.56
C CYS A 215 19.59 -1.19 -1.80
N SER A 216 19.21 -1.49 -0.56
CA SER A 216 19.83 -2.55 0.25
C SER A 216 19.07 -3.86 0.21
N GLN A 217 17.96 -3.93 -0.53
CA GLN A 217 17.12 -5.13 -0.62
C GLN A 217 16.67 -5.60 0.76
N ALA A 218 16.11 -4.69 1.54
CA ALA A 218 15.79 -4.90 2.93
C ALA A 218 14.39 -4.43 3.29
N VAL A 219 13.91 -4.89 4.43
CA VAL A 219 12.74 -4.35 5.12
C VAL A 219 13.20 -3.82 6.47
N ILE A 220 12.82 -2.59 6.79
CA ILE A 220 13.35 -1.83 7.92
C ILE A 220 12.19 -1.32 8.77
N CYS A 221 12.29 -1.51 10.10
CA CYS A 221 11.39 -0.89 11.06
C CYS A 221 11.94 0.49 11.44
N LEU A 222 11.10 1.52 11.29
CA LEU A 222 11.43 2.91 11.65
C LEU A 222 10.86 3.32 13.01
N GLY A 223 10.15 2.41 13.70
CA GLY A 223 9.63 2.64 15.04
C GLY A 223 8.23 3.22 15.07
N LYS A 224 7.74 3.46 16.29
CA LYS A 224 6.46 4.13 16.50
C LYS A 224 6.58 5.62 16.18
N PRO A 225 5.46 6.31 15.90
CA PRO A 225 5.51 7.75 15.60
C PRO A 225 6.22 8.58 16.65
N GLU A 226 6.14 8.18 17.93
CA GLU A 226 6.76 8.92 19.06
C GLU A 226 8.29 8.81 19.07
N GLU A 227 8.86 7.76 18.47
CA GLU A 227 10.31 7.51 18.43
C GLU A 227 10.88 7.60 17.02
N PHE A 228 10.06 7.99 16.06
CA PHE A 228 10.37 8.02 14.63
C PHE A 228 11.41 9.12 14.28
N PRO A 229 12.41 8.82 13.44
CA PRO A 229 12.75 7.48 12.98
C PRO A 229 13.80 6.80 13.86
N ILE A 230 13.59 5.54 14.15
CA ILE A 230 14.66 4.63 14.56
C ILE A 230 15.03 3.76 13.35
N PHE A 231 16.04 2.93 13.47
CA PHE A 231 16.44 2.04 12.38
C PHE A 231 16.67 0.63 12.93
N ASN A 232 15.83 -0.30 12.48
CA ASN A 232 15.95 -1.70 12.88
C ASN A 232 15.66 -2.60 11.68
N PRO A 233 16.70 -3.22 11.06
CA PRO A 233 16.45 -4.14 9.96
C PRO A 233 15.66 -5.36 10.40
N LEU A 234 14.57 -5.67 9.71
CA LEU A 234 13.75 -6.85 9.95
C LEU A 234 14.11 -7.99 9.00
N VAL A 235 14.35 -7.68 7.73
CA VAL A 235 14.76 -8.63 6.70
C VAL A 235 15.91 -8.01 5.94
N SER A 236 17.05 -8.71 5.87
CA SER A 236 18.26 -8.20 5.21
C SER A 236 18.81 -9.18 4.17
N HIS A 237 18.16 -10.32 3.94
CA HIS A 237 18.60 -11.35 3.00
C HIS A 237 17.39 -11.92 2.25
N GLY A 238 17.64 -12.40 1.04
CA GLY A 238 16.66 -13.15 0.27
C GLY A 238 15.63 -12.31 -0.47
N LEU A 239 15.79 -10.98 -0.49
CA LEU A 239 14.93 -10.08 -1.24
C LEU A 239 15.65 -9.59 -2.50
N SER A 240 14.92 -9.53 -3.61
CA SER A 240 15.44 -9.02 -4.89
C SER A 240 15.00 -7.59 -5.15
N TYR A 241 13.69 -7.35 -5.22
CA TYR A 241 13.14 -6.00 -5.39
C TYR A 241 11.81 -5.89 -4.62
N PRO A 242 11.84 -5.59 -3.33
CA PRO A 242 10.60 -5.50 -2.54
C PRO A 242 9.78 -4.26 -2.93
N VAL A 243 8.49 -4.44 -3.21
CA VAL A 243 7.60 -3.38 -3.69
C VAL A 243 6.30 -3.26 -2.90
N GLY A 244 5.99 -4.22 -2.04
CA GLY A 244 4.77 -4.22 -1.25
C GLY A 244 4.99 -4.79 0.13
N LEU A 245 4.26 -4.26 1.10
CA LEU A 245 4.27 -4.70 2.48
C LEU A 245 2.86 -4.75 3.03
N THR A 246 2.58 -5.74 3.85
CA THR A 246 1.42 -5.75 4.72
C THR A 246 1.71 -6.64 5.92
N TYR A 247 0.85 -6.54 6.93
CA TYR A 247 0.89 -7.41 8.10
C TYR A 247 -0.43 -8.16 8.21
N THR A 248 -0.35 -9.43 8.57
CA THR A 248 -1.53 -10.23 8.88
C THR A 248 -2.03 -9.93 10.29
N ALA A 249 -3.22 -10.41 10.64
CA ALA A 249 -3.81 -10.21 11.97
C ALA A 249 -2.92 -10.80 13.10
N ASN A 250 -2.16 -11.85 12.82
CA ASN A 250 -1.23 -12.45 13.78
C ASN A 250 0.18 -11.82 13.72
N ASN A 251 0.29 -10.64 13.14
CA ASN A 251 1.52 -9.85 13.04
C ASN A 251 2.63 -10.52 12.22
N SER A 252 2.29 -11.36 11.25
CA SER A 252 3.25 -11.86 10.27
C SER A 252 3.49 -10.81 9.19
N LEU A 253 4.75 -10.57 8.87
CA LEU A 253 5.17 -9.64 7.82
C LEU A 253 5.02 -10.31 6.45
N VAL A 254 4.34 -9.64 5.54
CA VAL A 254 4.17 -10.09 4.16
C VAL A 254 4.90 -9.11 3.24
N VAL A 255 5.84 -9.62 2.45
CA VAL A 255 6.64 -8.84 1.51
C VAL A 255 6.33 -9.30 0.10
N LEU A 256 5.94 -8.35 -0.74
CA LEU A 256 5.76 -8.56 -2.17
C LEU A 256 7.07 -8.24 -2.87
N ASP A 257 7.67 -9.25 -3.50
CA ASP A 257 8.97 -9.12 -4.17
C ASP A 257 8.77 -9.24 -5.68
N SER A 258 8.91 -8.12 -6.39
CA SER A 258 8.74 -8.11 -7.84
C SER A 258 9.97 -8.64 -8.59
N GLY A 259 11.11 -8.72 -7.94
CA GLY A 259 12.34 -9.22 -8.57
C GLY A 259 12.27 -10.72 -8.87
N ASP A 260 11.62 -11.50 -8.03
CA ASP A 260 11.40 -12.93 -8.25
C ASP A 260 9.91 -13.29 -8.36
N HIS A 261 9.03 -12.29 -8.47
CA HIS A 261 7.59 -12.45 -8.66
C HIS A 261 6.93 -13.31 -7.57
N SER A 262 7.28 -13.06 -6.32
CA SER A 262 6.84 -13.87 -5.19
C SER A 262 6.26 -13.05 -4.04
N VAL A 263 5.51 -13.73 -3.19
CA VAL A 263 5.05 -13.24 -1.90
C VAL A 263 5.81 -14.01 -0.83
N LYS A 264 6.47 -13.30 0.06
CA LYS A 264 7.28 -13.87 1.15
C LYS A 264 6.66 -13.52 2.49
N ILE A 265 6.50 -14.53 3.35
CA ILE A 265 5.85 -14.38 4.65
C ILE A 265 6.84 -14.73 5.75
N TYR A 266 6.96 -13.81 6.71
CA TYR A 266 7.85 -13.95 7.86
C TYR A 266 7.02 -13.95 9.12
N SER A 267 7.02 -15.07 9.82
CA SER A 267 6.24 -15.19 11.05
C SER A 267 6.83 -14.37 12.18
N SER A 268 5.98 -13.77 12.98
CA SER A 268 6.35 -13.14 14.23
C SER A 268 6.74 -14.22 15.25
N THR A 269 7.91 -14.09 15.87
CA THR A 269 8.34 -14.98 16.95
C THR A 269 7.94 -14.46 18.32
#